data_112020fc51c02af7e9033b8067657316
#
_entry.id   112020fc51c02af7e9033b8067657316
#
_cell.length_a   1.000
_cell.length_b   1.000
_cell.length_c   1.000
_cell.angle_alpha   90.00
_cell.angle_beta   90.00
_cell.angle_gamma   90.00
#
_symmetry.space_group_name_H-M   'P 1'
#
loop_
_entity.id
_entity.type
_entity.pdbx_description
1 polymer ?
#
loop_
_entity_poly.entity_id
_entity_poly.type
_entity_poly.pdbx_seq_one_letter_code
_entity_poly.pdbx_strand_id
1 'polypeptide(L)'
;AASDVYKRQVIKVLNSTEMTMNRIWGVRKGRSLRRMFTDYFSIIFIAPILMILVSSLNLFMTSSGWQENFPLISSFLQIVIKLLPYMLVWMLFIFLYMFMPATPVKFKHAFVAAMIAGTVYQIIQWFYIRFQIGMSSYSAIYGTLAALPLLLVWLQLSWSVVLWGTELCYILRNRHFMYKNELFGDTAWMETLECALKVMKFVARVYVNGEGGPSL
;
A
#
# COMPACT_ATOMS: atom_id res chain seq x y z
N ALA A 1 18.20 -18.71 -21.99
CA ALA A 1 17.34 -19.62 -21.20
C ALA A 1 17.23 -19.20 -19.72
N ALA A 2 18.34 -19.06 -18.96
CA ALA A 2 18.27 -18.66 -17.52
C ALA A 2 17.69 -17.25 -17.33
N SER A 3 18.11 -16.27 -18.14
CA SER A 3 17.61 -14.87 -18.09
C SER A 3 16.09 -14.77 -18.29
N ASP A 4 15.48 -15.63 -19.11
CA ASP A 4 14.04 -15.58 -19.37
C ASP A 4 13.22 -16.16 -18.19
N VAL A 5 13.79 -17.11 -17.45
CA VAL A 5 13.17 -17.66 -16.24
C VAL A 5 13.09 -16.59 -15.15
N TYR A 6 14.20 -15.85 -14.90
CA TYR A 6 14.21 -14.76 -13.93
C TYR A 6 13.26 -13.63 -14.32
N LYS A 7 13.21 -13.24 -15.59
CA LYS A 7 12.25 -12.22 -16.07
C LYS A 7 10.80 -12.65 -15.80
N ARG A 8 10.46 -13.90 -16.10
CA ARG A 8 9.11 -14.44 -15.82
C ARG A 8 8.79 -14.48 -14.35
N GLN A 9 9.76 -14.80 -13.48
CA GLN A 9 9.56 -14.81 -12.03
C GLN A 9 9.29 -13.41 -11.49
N VAL A 10 10.07 -12.40 -11.89
CA VAL A 10 9.85 -11.01 -11.49
C VAL A 10 8.49 -10.50 -11.94
N ILE A 11 8.12 -10.76 -13.21
CA ILE A 11 6.79 -10.40 -13.74
C ILE A 11 5.67 -11.08 -12.94
N LYS A 12 5.85 -12.36 -12.56
CA LYS A 12 4.87 -13.11 -11.79
C LYS A 12 4.67 -12.52 -10.38
N VAL A 13 5.76 -12.13 -9.71
CA VAL A 13 5.70 -11.47 -8.40
C VAL A 13 4.98 -10.13 -8.49
N LEU A 14 5.36 -9.27 -9.46
CA LEU A 14 4.71 -7.98 -9.68
C LEU A 14 3.21 -8.12 -9.96
N ASN A 15 2.85 -9.07 -10.82
CA ASN A 15 1.45 -9.34 -11.15
C ASN A 15 0.66 -9.88 -9.94
N SER A 16 1.28 -10.75 -9.12
CA SER A 16 0.67 -11.24 -7.88
C SER A 16 0.40 -10.11 -6.88
N THR A 17 1.35 -9.20 -6.76
CA THR A 17 1.24 -8.00 -5.92
C THR A 17 0.10 -7.10 -6.36
N GLU A 18 0.03 -6.80 -7.65
CA GLU A 18 -1.06 -6.00 -8.23
C GLU A 18 -2.42 -6.69 -8.05
N MET A 19 -2.49 -8.00 -8.34
CA MET A 19 -3.72 -8.76 -8.16
C MET A 19 -4.22 -8.72 -6.70
N THR A 20 -3.32 -8.81 -5.74
CA THR A 20 -3.68 -8.75 -4.31
C THR A 20 -4.27 -7.37 -3.97
N MET A 21 -3.63 -6.30 -4.41
CA MET A 21 -4.16 -4.94 -4.20
C MET A 21 -5.47 -4.72 -4.95
N ASN A 22 -5.57 -5.15 -6.20
CA ASN A 22 -6.79 -5.05 -6.99
C ASN A 22 -7.96 -5.83 -6.37
N ARG A 23 -7.66 -6.95 -5.67
CA ARG A 23 -8.68 -7.72 -4.92
C ARG A 23 -9.25 -6.90 -3.77
N ILE A 24 -8.43 -6.18 -3.01
CA ILE A 24 -8.88 -5.26 -1.96
C ILE A 24 -9.79 -4.18 -2.55
N TRP A 25 -9.44 -3.68 -3.74
CA TRP A 25 -10.22 -2.66 -4.45
C TRP A 25 -11.42 -3.17 -5.23
N GLY A 26 -11.70 -4.49 -5.23
CA GLY A 26 -12.80 -5.12 -5.96
C GLY A 26 -12.66 -5.05 -7.49
N VAL A 27 -11.46 -4.84 -8.01
CA VAL A 27 -11.19 -4.68 -9.45
C VAL A 27 -10.86 -6.02 -10.07
N ARG A 28 -11.64 -6.43 -11.07
CA ARG A 28 -11.47 -7.71 -11.77
C ARG A 28 -10.45 -7.69 -12.91
N LYS A 29 -10.13 -6.51 -13.46
CA LYS A 29 -9.17 -6.37 -14.58
C LYS A 29 -7.94 -5.58 -14.12
N GLY A 30 -6.76 -6.21 -14.17
CA GLY A 30 -5.47 -5.56 -13.95
C GLY A 30 -5.09 -4.60 -15.09
N ARG A 31 -4.08 -3.78 -14.84
CA ARG A 31 -3.50 -2.87 -15.86
C ARG A 31 -2.57 -3.64 -16.80
N SER A 32 -2.22 -2.99 -17.93
CA SER A 32 -1.22 -3.56 -18.83
C SER A 32 0.17 -3.58 -18.17
N LEU A 33 0.87 -4.70 -18.28
CA LEU A 33 2.19 -4.94 -17.70
C LEU A 33 3.23 -3.87 -18.09
N ARG A 34 3.13 -3.26 -19.28
CA ARG A 34 4.03 -2.20 -19.74
C ARG A 34 3.98 -0.96 -18.83
N ARG A 35 2.79 -0.49 -18.48
CA ARG A 35 2.60 0.70 -17.65
C ARG A 35 3.10 0.46 -16.24
N MET A 36 2.82 -0.72 -15.72
CA MET A 36 3.28 -1.21 -14.45
C MET A 36 4.81 -1.20 -14.35
N PHE A 37 5.48 -1.73 -15.38
CA PHE A 37 6.95 -1.80 -15.42
C PHE A 37 7.57 -0.40 -15.41
N THR A 38 7.04 0.55 -16.16
CA THR A 38 7.55 1.93 -16.23
C THR A 38 7.41 2.64 -14.88
N ASP A 39 6.26 2.48 -14.21
CA ASP A 39 5.98 3.13 -12.93
C ASP A 39 6.91 2.59 -11.82
N TYR A 40 7.10 1.26 -11.73
CA TYR A 40 8.00 0.64 -10.75
C TYR A 40 9.48 0.89 -11.03
N PHE A 41 9.87 0.88 -12.29
CA PHE A 41 11.26 1.14 -12.69
C PHE A 41 11.72 2.52 -12.21
N SER A 42 10.86 3.52 -12.34
CA SER A 42 11.15 4.87 -11.85
C SER A 42 11.43 4.90 -10.35
N ILE A 43 10.64 4.19 -9.54
CA ILE A 43 10.84 4.15 -8.07
C ILE A 43 12.14 3.40 -7.71
N ILE A 44 12.38 2.24 -8.33
CA ILE A 44 13.56 1.42 -8.03
C ILE A 44 14.85 2.20 -8.27
N PHE A 45 14.87 3.10 -9.24
CA PHE A 45 16.03 3.95 -9.51
C PHE A 45 16.06 5.24 -8.69
N ILE A 46 14.93 5.90 -8.52
CA ILE A 46 14.88 7.18 -7.80
C ILE A 46 15.12 6.99 -6.29
N ALA A 47 14.60 5.93 -5.68
CA ALA A 47 14.72 5.73 -4.24
C ALA A 47 16.19 5.58 -3.76
N PRO A 48 17.05 4.75 -4.37
CA PRO A 48 18.47 4.67 -4.01
C PRO A 48 19.22 6.00 -4.22
N ILE A 49 18.93 6.70 -5.32
CA ILE A 49 19.56 8.00 -5.62
C ILE A 49 19.21 9.03 -4.54
N LEU A 50 17.94 9.09 -4.13
CA LEU A 50 17.49 9.97 -3.05
C LEU A 50 18.15 9.59 -1.72
N MET A 51 18.29 8.29 -1.41
CA MET A 51 18.94 7.83 -0.18
C MET A 51 20.43 8.21 -0.16
N ILE A 52 21.16 8.08 -1.27
CA ILE A 52 22.55 8.52 -1.39
C ILE A 52 22.66 10.03 -1.21
N LEU A 53 21.76 10.80 -1.84
CA LEU A 53 21.69 12.27 -1.72
C LEU A 53 21.49 12.70 -0.26
N VAL A 54 20.53 12.10 0.44
CA VAL A 54 20.28 12.37 1.87
C VAL A 54 21.47 12.03 2.73
N SER A 55 22.12 10.88 2.49
CA SER A 55 23.29 10.46 3.22
C SER A 55 24.48 11.40 2.99
N SER A 56 24.68 11.83 1.75
CA SER A 56 25.74 12.78 1.37
C SER A 56 25.52 14.15 2.00
N LEU A 57 24.29 14.65 2.02
CA LEU A 57 23.94 15.91 2.68
C LEU A 57 24.18 15.86 4.18
N ASN A 58 23.83 14.73 4.83
CA ASN A 58 24.07 14.53 6.24
C ASN A 58 25.58 14.55 6.57
N LEU A 59 26.39 13.84 5.77
CA LEU A 59 27.84 13.81 5.91
C LEU A 59 28.45 15.19 5.68
N PHE A 60 28.02 15.91 4.66
CA PHE A 60 28.48 17.26 4.37
C PHE A 60 28.21 18.24 5.53
N MET A 61 27.00 18.20 6.09
CA MET A 61 26.63 19.04 7.24
C MET A 61 27.42 18.72 8.51
N THR A 62 27.84 17.46 8.67
CA THR A 62 28.62 17.05 9.86
C THR A 62 30.12 17.36 9.71
N SER A 63 30.65 17.33 8.49
CA SER A 63 32.09 17.53 8.21
C SER A 63 32.49 18.97 7.99
N SER A 64 31.57 19.84 7.56
CA SER A 64 31.88 21.24 7.31
C SER A 64 31.64 22.08 8.56
N GLY A 65 32.52 23.04 8.85
CA GLY A 65 32.40 23.98 9.98
C GLY A 65 31.21 24.96 9.92
N TRP A 66 30.16 24.56 9.19
CA TRP A 66 28.89 25.29 9.08
C TRP A 66 28.17 25.47 10.42
N GLN A 67 28.38 24.54 11.34
CA GLN A 67 27.78 24.59 12.68
C GLN A 67 28.27 25.80 13.49
N GLU A 68 29.54 26.15 13.33
CA GLU A 68 30.17 27.27 14.05
C GLU A 68 29.77 28.62 13.47
N ASN A 69 29.62 28.72 12.14
CA ASN A 69 29.34 29.97 11.46
C ASN A 69 27.86 30.35 11.45
N PHE A 70 26.95 29.36 11.44
CA PHE A 70 25.51 29.59 11.34
C PHE A 70 24.69 28.65 12.25
N PRO A 71 24.72 28.83 13.57
CA PRO A 71 24.16 27.85 14.53
C PRO A 71 22.65 27.66 14.39
N LEU A 72 21.88 28.70 14.10
CA LEU A 72 20.42 28.58 13.93
C LEU A 72 20.03 27.87 12.63
N ILE A 73 20.71 28.19 11.54
CA ILE A 73 20.46 27.60 10.21
C ILE A 73 20.90 26.14 10.20
N SER A 74 22.05 25.84 10.83
CA SER A 74 22.56 24.47 10.92
C SER A 74 21.64 23.57 11.75
N SER A 75 21.07 24.07 12.85
CA SER A 75 20.12 23.33 13.67
C SER A 75 18.83 23.02 12.91
N PHE A 76 18.28 24.00 12.18
CA PHE A 76 17.09 23.80 11.35
C PHE A 76 17.35 22.77 10.23
N LEU A 77 18.45 22.93 9.50
CA LEU A 77 18.84 22.01 8.42
C LEU A 77 19.07 20.58 8.94
N GLN A 78 19.67 20.40 10.10
CA GLN A 78 19.85 19.09 10.71
C GLN A 78 18.51 18.40 11.02
N ILE A 79 17.51 19.15 11.51
CA ILE A 79 16.16 18.62 11.74
C ILE A 79 15.54 18.16 10.42
N VAL A 80 15.59 19.01 9.39
CA VAL A 80 15.07 18.70 8.06
C VAL A 80 15.74 17.45 7.47
N ILE A 81 17.07 17.36 7.53
CA ILE A 81 17.83 16.22 7.02
C ILE A 81 17.51 14.94 7.80
N LYS A 82 17.32 15.01 9.13
CA LYS A 82 16.91 13.87 9.95
C LYS A 82 15.49 13.40 9.62
N LEU A 83 14.59 14.33 9.27
CA LEU A 83 13.20 14.02 8.89
C LEU A 83 13.06 13.49 7.45
N LEU A 84 14.03 13.80 6.59
CA LEU A 84 13.95 13.48 5.16
C LEU A 84 13.77 11.98 4.87
N PRO A 85 14.49 11.02 5.51
CA PRO A 85 14.25 9.59 5.33
C PRO A 85 12.82 9.17 5.68
N TYR A 86 12.24 9.77 6.71
CA TYR A 86 10.86 9.49 7.13
C TYR A 86 9.84 10.00 6.10
N MET A 87 10.07 11.19 5.57
CA MET A 87 9.25 11.77 4.49
C MET A 87 9.33 10.93 3.22
N LEU A 88 10.50 10.37 2.88
CA LEU A 88 10.67 9.48 1.73
C LEU A 88 9.82 8.21 1.87
N VAL A 89 9.76 7.63 3.08
CA VAL A 89 8.88 6.47 3.33
C VAL A 89 7.42 6.84 3.11
N TRP A 90 6.95 7.96 3.67
CA TRP A 90 5.58 8.41 3.45
C TRP A 90 5.28 8.67 1.97
N MET A 91 6.20 9.31 1.25
CA MET A 91 6.08 9.55 -0.19
C MET A 91 6.00 8.23 -0.98
N LEU A 92 6.81 7.25 -0.62
CA LEU A 92 6.76 5.91 -1.21
C LEU A 92 5.40 5.24 -1.00
N PHE A 93 4.84 5.31 0.21
CA PHE A 93 3.51 4.76 0.50
C PHE A 93 2.39 5.50 -0.25
N ILE A 94 2.46 6.85 -0.34
CA ILE A 94 1.52 7.64 -1.15
C ILE A 94 1.57 7.16 -2.61
N PHE A 95 2.77 7.01 -3.14
CA PHE A 95 2.96 6.55 -4.50
C PHE A 95 2.38 5.14 -4.70
N LEU A 96 2.69 4.20 -3.80
CA LEU A 96 2.16 2.84 -3.85
C LEU A 96 0.62 2.83 -3.86
N TYR A 97 -0.01 3.60 -2.98
CA TYR A 97 -1.48 3.61 -2.87
C TYR A 97 -2.18 4.36 -4.00
N MET A 98 -1.50 5.26 -4.69
CA MET A 98 -2.06 5.95 -5.85
C MET A 98 -1.87 5.20 -7.16
N PHE A 99 -0.67 4.60 -7.34
CA PHE A 99 -0.27 4.06 -8.63
C PHE A 99 -0.45 2.55 -8.76
N MET A 100 -0.39 1.81 -7.64
CA MET A 100 -0.47 0.36 -7.67
C MET A 100 -1.89 -0.17 -7.93
N PRO A 101 -2.97 0.39 -7.33
CA PRO A 101 -4.32 -0.06 -7.64
C PRO A 101 -4.73 0.31 -9.07
N ALA A 102 -5.46 -0.57 -9.76
CA ALA A 102 -5.97 -0.30 -11.10
C ALA A 102 -7.17 0.68 -11.12
N THR A 103 -7.48 1.32 -9.99
CA THR A 103 -8.55 2.32 -9.85
C THR A 103 -7.98 3.70 -9.56
N PRO A 104 -8.63 4.79 -10.01
CA PRO A 104 -8.23 6.14 -9.66
C PRO A 104 -8.49 6.39 -8.16
N VAL A 105 -7.43 6.53 -7.40
CA VAL A 105 -7.48 6.88 -5.97
C VAL A 105 -7.28 8.38 -5.81
N LYS A 106 -8.16 9.03 -5.04
CA LYS A 106 -7.99 10.48 -4.76
C LYS A 106 -6.80 10.67 -3.81
N PHE A 107 -5.95 11.64 -4.12
CA PHE A 107 -4.74 11.98 -3.34
C PHE A 107 -5.01 12.10 -1.83
N LYS A 108 -6.11 12.72 -1.42
CA LYS A 108 -6.47 12.91 -0.01
C LYS A 108 -6.55 11.59 0.78
N HIS A 109 -7.17 10.55 0.19
CA HIS A 109 -7.31 9.25 0.86
C HIS A 109 -5.98 8.48 0.89
N ALA A 110 -5.22 8.52 -0.22
CA ALA A 110 -3.90 7.94 -0.30
C ALA A 110 -2.93 8.60 0.70
N PHE A 111 -2.97 9.93 0.83
CA PHE A 111 -2.13 10.69 1.76
C PHE A 111 -2.39 10.29 3.22
N VAL A 112 -3.65 10.28 3.66
CA VAL A 112 -4.00 9.90 5.04
C VAL A 112 -3.61 8.45 5.33
N ALA A 113 -3.92 7.52 4.42
CA ALA A 113 -3.56 6.11 4.57
C ALA A 113 -2.03 5.92 4.61
N ALA A 114 -1.29 6.63 3.76
CA ALA A 114 0.16 6.57 3.70
C ALA A 114 0.84 7.14 4.95
N MET A 115 0.31 8.24 5.50
CA MET A 115 0.81 8.79 6.76
C MET A 115 0.67 7.80 7.91
N ILE A 116 -0.49 7.15 8.04
CA ILE A 116 -0.75 6.17 9.09
C ILE A 116 0.09 4.91 8.87
N ALA A 117 -0.01 4.28 7.69
CA ALA A 117 0.71 3.05 7.39
C ALA A 117 2.23 3.24 7.37
N GLY A 118 2.72 4.36 6.83
CA GLY A 118 4.14 4.70 6.82
C GLY A 118 4.69 4.93 8.23
N THR A 119 3.91 5.54 9.12
CA THR A 119 4.30 5.70 10.53
C THR A 119 4.36 4.35 11.26
N VAL A 120 3.36 3.49 11.06
CA VAL A 120 3.35 2.11 11.59
C VAL A 120 4.56 1.33 11.06
N TYR A 121 4.85 1.45 9.77
CA TYR A 121 6.02 0.82 9.16
C TYR A 121 7.33 1.26 9.82
N GLN A 122 7.51 2.55 10.07
CA GLN A 122 8.71 3.10 10.71
C GLN A 122 8.86 2.63 12.16
N ILE A 123 7.76 2.52 12.90
CA ILE A 123 7.76 1.97 14.27
C ILE A 123 8.20 0.49 14.22
N ILE A 124 7.62 -0.31 13.32
CA ILE A 124 7.99 -1.72 13.15
C ILE A 124 9.47 -1.84 12.74
N GLN A 125 9.94 -0.99 11.84
CA GLN A 125 11.33 -0.93 11.40
C GLN A 125 12.27 -0.64 12.56
N TRP A 126 11.93 0.30 13.42
CA TRP A 126 12.72 0.63 14.60
C TRP A 126 12.82 -0.57 15.56
N PHE A 127 11.71 -1.25 15.85
CA PHE A 127 11.71 -2.45 16.67
C PHE A 127 12.54 -3.57 16.02
N TYR A 128 12.40 -3.79 14.73
CA TYR A 128 13.13 -4.81 13.99
C TYR A 128 14.66 -4.59 14.06
N ILE A 129 15.12 -3.35 13.84
CA ILE A 129 16.54 -3.00 13.93
C ILE A 129 17.07 -3.22 15.34
N ARG A 130 16.33 -2.81 16.37
CA ARG A 130 16.70 -3.04 17.77
C ARG A 130 16.82 -4.51 18.10
N PHE A 131 15.88 -5.31 17.64
CA PHE A 131 15.90 -6.75 17.83
C PHE A 131 17.10 -7.41 17.11
N GLN A 132 17.39 -7.01 15.88
CA GLN A 132 18.50 -7.51 15.09
C GLN A 132 19.85 -7.21 15.75
N ILE A 133 20.04 -5.99 16.24
CA ILE A 133 21.27 -5.60 16.97
C ILE A 133 21.42 -6.43 18.25
N GLY A 134 20.34 -6.64 19.01
CA GLY A 134 20.35 -7.48 20.21
C GLY A 134 20.78 -8.92 19.91
N MET A 135 20.27 -9.51 18.83
CA MET A 135 20.63 -10.88 18.44
C MET A 135 22.07 -11.01 17.95
N SER A 136 22.61 -10.03 17.24
CA SER A 136 23.99 -10.08 16.72
C SER A 136 25.03 -10.12 17.83
N SER A 137 24.68 -9.69 19.03
CA SER A 137 25.56 -9.69 20.22
C SER A 137 25.76 -11.08 20.85
N TYR A 138 24.89 -12.07 20.53
CA TYR A 138 24.91 -13.36 21.21
C TYR A 138 25.93 -14.38 20.66
N SER A 139 26.25 -14.36 19.38
CA SER A 139 27.32 -15.19 18.78
C SER A 139 27.47 -14.92 17.27
N ALA A 140 28.68 -14.86 16.76
CA ALA A 140 28.97 -14.70 15.34
C ALA A 140 28.38 -15.84 14.47
N ILE A 141 28.27 -17.06 14.99
CA ILE A 141 27.77 -18.24 14.29
C ILE A 141 26.24 -18.23 14.23
N TYR A 142 25.57 -17.91 15.35
CA TYR A 142 24.11 -17.82 15.41
C TYR A 142 23.58 -16.60 14.64
N GLY A 143 24.33 -15.48 14.61
CA GLY A 143 23.94 -14.26 13.90
C GLY A 143 23.80 -14.46 12.39
N THR A 144 24.69 -15.21 11.75
CA THR A 144 24.62 -15.50 10.32
C THR A 144 23.47 -16.46 9.96
N LEU A 145 23.22 -17.47 10.80
CA LEU A 145 22.10 -18.40 10.61
C LEU A 145 20.73 -17.75 10.84
N ALA A 146 20.65 -16.82 11.79
CA ALA A 146 19.43 -16.09 12.11
C ALA A 146 19.09 -15.00 11.06
N ALA A 147 20.05 -14.54 10.28
CA ALA A 147 19.83 -13.46 9.30
C ALA A 147 18.76 -13.82 8.26
N LEU A 148 18.73 -15.05 7.78
CA LEU A 148 17.78 -15.49 6.77
C LEU A 148 16.33 -15.58 7.29
N PRO A 149 16.03 -16.24 8.43
CA PRO A 149 14.69 -16.17 9.02
C PRO A 149 14.25 -14.75 9.38
N LEU A 150 15.15 -13.92 9.91
CA LEU A 150 14.85 -12.52 10.22
C LEU A 150 14.48 -11.72 8.97
N LEU A 151 15.20 -11.92 7.87
CA LEU A 151 14.85 -11.30 6.59
C LEU A 151 13.45 -11.70 6.13
N LEU A 152 13.08 -12.98 6.24
CA LEU A 152 11.74 -13.46 5.87
C LEU A 152 10.64 -12.82 6.74
N VAL A 153 10.88 -12.73 8.06
CA VAL A 153 9.95 -12.07 8.99
C VAL A 153 9.81 -10.59 8.63
N TRP A 154 10.93 -9.91 8.36
CA TRP A 154 10.92 -8.51 7.92
C TRP A 154 10.11 -8.30 6.64
N LEU A 155 10.33 -9.15 5.65
CA LEU A 155 9.61 -9.11 4.39
C LEU A 155 8.10 -9.32 4.58
N GLN A 156 7.73 -10.28 5.43
CA GLN A 156 6.33 -10.57 5.78
C GLN A 156 5.66 -9.38 6.49
N LEU A 157 6.34 -8.79 7.49
CA LEU A 157 5.81 -7.64 8.22
C LEU A 157 5.65 -6.42 7.32
N SER A 158 6.67 -6.12 6.50
CA SER A 158 6.63 -5.01 5.55
C SER A 158 5.47 -5.14 4.59
N TRP A 159 5.26 -6.35 4.05
CA TRP A 159 4.16 -6.63 3.14
C TRP A 159 2.79 -6.51 3.83
N SER A 160 2.67 -7.01 5.05
CA SER A 160 1.44 -6.91 5.84
C SER A 160 1.04 -5.45 6.09
N VAL A 161 2.00 -4.58 6.40
CA VAL A 161 1.74 -3.14 6.59
C VAL A 161 1.29 -2.47 5.29
N VAL A 162 1.91 -2.81 4.16
CA VAL A 162 1.53 -2.26 2.84
C VAL A 162 0.09 -2.65 2.51
N LEU A 163 -0.29 -3.91 2.69
CA LEU A 163 -1.65 -4.38 2.42
C LEU A 163 -2.69 -3.77 3.38
N TRP A 164 -2.37 -3.72 4.67
CA TRP A 164 -3.22 -3.08 5.67
C TRP A 164 -3.48 -1.60 5.34
N GLY A 165 -2.45 -0.86 4.94
CA GLY A 165 -2.62 0.52 4.52
C GLY A 165 -3.39 0.67 3.20
N THR A 166 -3.31 -0.30 2.29
CA THR A 166 -4.17 -0.34 1.09
C THR A 166 -5.64 -0.49 1.46
N GLU A 167 -5.94 -1.37 2.41
CA GLU A 167 -7.28 -1.58 2.95
C GLU A 167 -7.79 -0.33 3.66
N LEU A 168 -6.95 0.32 4.46
CA LEU A 168 -7.27 1.60 5.10
C LEU A 168 -7.62 2.67 4.06
N CYS A 169 -6.85 2.75 2.97
CA CYS A 169 -7.13 3.67 1.86
C CYS A 169 -8.47 3.38 1.19
N TYR A 170 -8.81 2.11 1.01
CA TYR A 170 -10.11 1.67 0.49
C TYR A 170 -11.26 2.06 1.42
N ILE A 171 -11.13 1.82 2.71
CA ILE A 171 -12.13 2.18 3.73
C ILE A 171 -12.35 3.70 3.74
N LEU A 172 -11.28 4.49 3.76
CA LEU A 172 -11.36 5.96 3.73
C LEU A 172 -12.09 6.49 2.49
N ARG A 173 -11.90 5.85 1.33
CA ARG A 173 -12.62 6.20 0.10
C ARG A 173 -14.10 5.83 0.17
N ASN A 174 -14.41 4.66 0.69
CA ASN A 174 -15.75 4.09 0.69
C ASN A 174 -16.53 4.37 1.98
N ARG A 175 -15.96 5.16 2.91
CA ARG A 175 -16.56 5.44 4.23
C ARG A 175 -18.01 5.85 4.17
N HIS A 176 -18.36 6.72 3.22
CA HIS A 176 -19.73 7.20 3.08
C HIS A 176 -20.71 6.11 2.63
N PHE A 177 -20.25 5.19 1.80
CA PHE A 177 -21.04 4.07 1.32
C PHE A 177 -21.20 2.98 2.40
N MET A 178 -20.15 2.72 3.17
CA MET A 178 -20.18 1.74 4.28
C MET A 178 -21.09 2.22 5.39
N TYR A 179 -20.98 3.49 5.79
CA TYR A 179 -21.85 4.10 6.78
C TYR A 179 -23.32 4.10 6.36
N LYS A 180 -23.60 4.35 5.08
CA LYS A 180 -24.96 4.25 4.52
C LYS A 180 -25.48 2.81 4.54
N ASN A 181 -24.65 1.83 4.24
CA ASN A 181 -25.04 0.40 4.30
C ASN A 181 -25.28 -0.10 5.74
N GLU A 182 -24.52 0.38 6.71
CA GLU A 182 -24.76 0.03 8.11
C GLU A 182 -26.07 0.63 8.64
N LEU A 183 -26.37 1.88 8.26
CA LEU A 183 -27.61 2.55 8.68
C LEU A 183 -28.87 2.02 7.95
N PHE A 184 -28.72 1.52 6.74
CA PHE A 184 -29.81 1.05 5.88
C PHE A 184 -29.76 -0.45 5.57
N GLY A 185 -28.84 -1.19 6.22
CA GLY A 185 -28.65 -2.62 5.99
C GLY A 185 -29.94 -3.43 6.16
N ASP A 186 -30.71 -3.12 7.19
CA ASP A 186 -32.01 -3.77 7.44
C ASP A 186 -33.09 -3.31 6.46
N THR A 187 -33.04 -2.06 6.01
CA THR A 187 -34.03 -1.53 5.03
C THR A 187 -33.68 -1.96 3.60
N ALA A 188 -32.40 -2.05 3.24
CA ALA A 188 -31.98 -2.44 1.89
C ALA A 188 -32.39 -3.89 1.55
N TRP A 189 -32.30 -4.82 2.51
CA TRP A 189 -32.74 -6.18 2.27
C TRP A 189 -34.30 -6.27 2.24
N MET A 190 -35.00 -5.47 3.04
CA MET A 190 -36.47 -5.36 2.99
C MET A 190 -36.96 -4.77 1.66
N GLU A 191 -36.30 -3.74 1.13
CA GLU A 191 -36.59 -3.19 -0.20
C GLU A 191 -36.34 -4.22 -1.31
N THR A 192 -35.25 -5.00 -1.20
CA THR A 192 -34.97 -6.08 -2.16
C THR A 192 -36.00 -7.18 -2.09
N LEU A 193 -36.48 -7.53 -0.91
CA LEU A 193 -37.52 -8.54 -0.68
C LEU A 193 -38.89 -8.04 -1.19
N GLU A 194 -39.22 -6.78 -0.96
CA GLU A 194 -40.41 -6.14 -1.47
C GLU A 194 -40.42 -6.08 -3.01
N CYS A 195 -39.27 -5.75 -3.61
CA CYS A 195 -39.08 -5.77 -5.05
C CYS A 195 -39.26 -7.19 -5.63
N ALA A 196 -38.63 -8.19 -4.99
CA ALA A 196 -38.82 -9.59 -5.39
C ALA A 196 -40.26 -10.07 -5.30
N LEU A 197 -40.97 -9.69 -4.22
CA LEU A 197 -42.39 -10.00 -4.05
C LEU A 197 -43.27 -9.31 -5.10
N LYS A 198 -42.96 -8.05 -5.47
CA LYS A 198 -43.66 -7.32 -6.54
C LYS A 198 -43.47 -8.01 -7.90
N VAL A 199 -42.24 -8.45 -8.20
CA VAL A 199 -41.93 -9.20 -9.43
C VAL A 199 -42.66 -10.54 -9.47
N MET A 200 -42.62 -11.30 -8.36
CA MET A 200 -43.34 -12.56 -8.26
C MET A 200 -44.85 -12.38 -8.43
N LYS A 201 -45.43 -11.36 -7.78
CA LYS A 201 -46.88 -11.05 -7.91
C LYS A 201 -47.24 -10.63 -9.33
N PHE A 202 -46.37 -9.91 -10.02
CA PHE A 202 -46.56 -9.55 -11.42
C PHE A 202 -46.52 -10.80 -12.32
N VAL A 203 -45.52 -11.66 -12.18
CA VAL A 203 -45.38 -12.91 -12.94
C VAL A 203 -46.57 -13.83 -12.70
N ALA A 204 -47.01 -14.01 -11.44
CA ALA A 204 -48.16 -14.81 -11.10
C ALA A 204 -49.46 -14.26 -11.74
N ARG A 205 -49.65 -12.92 -11.77
CA ARG A 205 -50.81 -12.28 -12.40
C ARG A 205 -50.83 -12.48 -13.91
N VAL A 206 -49.65 -12.32 -14.57
CA VAL A 206 -49.51 -12.57 -16.03
C VAL A 206 -49.81 -14.04 -16.36
N TYR A 207 -49.33 -14.96 -15.53
CA TYR A 207 -49.56 -16.39 -15.70
C TYR A 207 -51.06 -16.76 -15.53
N VAL A 208 -51.72 -16.21 -14.49
CA VAL A 208 -53.16 -16.47 -14.22
C VAL A 208 -54.07 -15.85 -15.27
N ASN A 209 -53.72 -14.68 -15.79
CA ASN A 209 -54.51 -13.99 -16.82
C ASN A 209 -54.28 -14.54 -18.24
N GLY A 210 -53.35 -15.48 -18.44
CA GLY A 210 -53.06 -16.07 -19.76
C GLY A 210 -52.45 -15.11 -20.78
N GLU A 211 -51.97 -13.93 -20.32
CA GLU A 211 -51.26 -12.99 -21.19
C GLU A 211 -49.84 -13.54 -21.40
N GLY A 212 -49.47 -13.79 -22.64
CA GLY A 212 -48.14 -14.28 -23.00
C GLY A 212 -47.06 -13.38 -22.40
N GLY A 213 -46.06 -13.99 -21.73
CA GLY A 213 -44.96 -13.28 -21.10
C GLY A 213 -44.26 -12.31 -22.08
N PRO A 214 -43.60 -11.26 -21.56
CA PRO A 214 -42.87 -10.32 -22.38
C PRO A 214 -41.84 -11.07 -23.24
N SER A 215 -41.90 -10.90 -24.55
CA SER A 215 -40.88 -11.40 -25.47
C SER A 215 -39.54 -10.76 -25.10
N LEU A 216 -38.56 -11.61 -24.79
CA LEU A 216 -37.16 -11.23 -24.57
C LEU A 216 -36.54 -10.60 -25.79
#